data_33f838342382181c896175383bbd996e
#
_entry.id   33f838342382181c896175383bbd996e
#
_cell.length_a   1.000
_cell.length_b   1.000
_cell.length_c   1.000
_cell.angle_alpha   90.00
_cell.angle_beta   90.00
_cell.angle_gamma   90.00
#
_symmetry.space_group_name_H-M   'P 1'
#
loop_
_entity.id
_entity.type
_entity.pdbx_description
1 polymer ?
#
loop_
_entity_poly.entity_id
_entity_poly.type
_entity_poly.pdbx_seq_one_letter_code
_entity_poly.pdbx_strand_id
1 'polypeptide(L)'
;LNEDETRISIMKPLSEVVTGGSAKKNGFCKSLIGDVASFSFEAAFAAGYDFFSTIFEYLIKDYNSNGGGNYAEYYTPHAIASIMAQLLVDESEDVKSVTCYDPSAGTGTLVIALAHQIGEQNCTVFTQDISDKSSTMLMLNLILNSMSHSLTHVIQGNTLKHPYHKEGHELRKFDYIV
;
A
#
# COMPACT_ATOMS: atom_id res chain seq x y z
N LEU A 1 10.23 -7.57 -23.74
CA LEU A 1 10.30 -6.99 -22.40
C LEU A 1 10.91 -8.05 -21.48
N ASN A 2 12.08 -7.80 -20.94
CA ASN A 2 12.80 -8.74 -20.09
C ASN A 2 12.01 -8.91 -18.79
N GLU A 3 11.73 -10.15 -18.41
CA GLU A 3 11.04 -10.51 -17.15
C GLU A 3 11.77 -10.03 -15.88
N ASP A 4 13.03 -9.62 -16.00
CA ASP A 4 13.85 -9.13 -14.87
C ASP A 4 13.63 -7.64 -14.53
N GLU A 5 13.00 -6.83 -15.37
CA GLU A 5 12.77 -5.40 -15.13
C GLU A 5 11.50 -5.10 -14.33
N THR A 6 10.66 -6.09 -14.06
CA THR A 6 9.39 -5.92 -13.29
C THR A 6 9.50 -6.33 -11.83
N ARG A 7 10.67 -6.63 -11.30
CA ARG A 7 10.86 -6.83 -9.86
C ARG A 7 10.77 -5.51 -9.13
N ILE A 8 9.58 -5.17 -8.68
CA ILE A 8 9.35 -4.09 -7.72
C ILE A 8 10.06 -4.47 -6.43
N SER A 9 11.22 -3.85 -6.18
CA SER A 9 11.97 -4.05 -4.94
C SER A 9 11.34 -3.18 -3.84
N ILE A 10 10.33 -3.72 -3.17
CA ILE A 10 9.63 -3.05 -2.07
C ILE A 10 10.53 -2.93 -0.83
N MET A 11 11.46 -3.86 -0.67
CA MET A 11 12.39 -3.88 0.45
C MET A 11 13.81 -4.13 -0.02
N LYS A 12 14.78 -3.54 0.67
CA LYS A 12 16.19 -3.87 0.45
C LYS A 12 16.45 -5.33 0.82
N PRO A 13 17.30 -6.04 0.07
CA PRO A 13 17.71 -7.39 0.44
C PRO A 13 18.24 -7.42 1.88
N LEU A 14 17.89 -8.42 2.67
CA LEU A 14 18.36 -8.59 4.06
C LEU A 14 19.89 -8.60 4.15
N SER A 15 20.56 -9.06 3.08
CA SER A 15 22.03 -9.04 2.96
C SER A 15 22.63 -7.62 2.95
N GLU A 16 21.86 -6.61 2.60
CA GLU A 16 22.29 -5.20 2.61
C GLU A 16 21.94 -4.51 3.93
N VAL A 17 20.86 -4.95 4.59
CA VAL A 17 20.37 -4.38 5.85
C VAL A 17 21.23 -4.85 7.03
N VAL A 18 21.66 -6.12 7.04
CA VAL A 18 22.46 -6.68 8.11
C VAL A 18 23.95 -6.51 7.81
N THR A 19 24.62 -5.64 8.55
CA THR A 19 26.07 -5.44 8.46
C THR A 19 26.82 -6.53 9.20
N GLY A 20 27.89 -7.07 8.59
CA GLY A 20 28.77 -8.08 9.19
C GLY A 20 28.97 -9.31 8.32
N GLY A 21 29.80 -10.25 8.78
CA GLY A 21 30.13 -11.49 8.05
C GLY A 21 28.95 -12.47 7.95
N SER A 22 29.10 -13.49 7.09
CA SER A 22 28.09 -14.49 6.78
C SER A 22 27.48 -15.16 8.02
N ALA A 23 28.27 -15.43 9.05
CA ALA A 23 27.78 -16.02 10.29
C ALA A 23 26.78 -15.13 11.03
N LYS A 24 27.03 -13.80 11.08
CA LYS A 24 26.13 -12.82 11.69
C LYS A 24 24.84 -12.68 10.88
N LYS A 25 24.95 -12.63 9.56
CA LYS A 25 23.79 -12.59 8.65
C LYS A 25 22.91 -13.83 8.78
N ASN A 26 23.53 -15.01 8.80
CA ASN A 26 22.82 -16.27 9.00
C ASN A 26 22.16 -16.36 10.37
N GLY A 27 22.83 -15.90 11.44
CA GLY A 27 22.27 -15.82 12.77
C GLY A 27 21.01 -14.96 12.84
N PHE A 28 21.07 -13.76 12.26
CA PHE A 28 19.93 -12.85 12.16
C PHE A 28 18.78 -13.46 11.37
N CYS A 29 19.04 -14.05 10.20
CA CYS A 29 17.99 -14.68 9.39
C CYS A 29 17.32 -15.86 10.13
N LYS A 30 18.12 -16.69 10.84
CA LYS A 30 17.56 -17.78 11.64
C LYS A 30 16.67 -17.28 12.77
N SER A 31 17.08 -16.23 13.49
CA SER A 31 16.28 -15.61 14.54
C SER A 31 14.99 -15.08 13.98
N LEU A 32 15.05 -14.29 12.89
CA LEU A 32 13.87 -13.73 12.24
C LEU A 32 12.89 -14.82 11.79
N ILE A 33 13.38 -15.86 11.13
CA ILE A 33 12.54 -17.00 10.70
C ILE A 33 11.92 -17.68 11.92
N GLY A 34 12.69 -17.90 13.01
CA GLY A 34 12.19 -18.49 14.24
C GLY A 34 11.07 -17.66 14.88
N ASP A 35 11.27 -16.35 14.96
CA ASP A 35 10.28 -15.42 15.52
C ASP A 35 8.99 -15.42 14.70
N VAL A 36 9.09 -15.31 13.38
CA VAL A 36 7.93 -15.35 12.48
C VAL A 36 7.22 -16.71 12.52
N ALA A 37 7.97 -17.82 12.55
CA ALA A 37 7.41 -19.17 12.60
C ALA A 37 6.76 -19.51 13.95
N SER A 38 7.11 -18.81 15.02
CA SER A 38 6.49 -18.97 16.33
C SER A 38 5.14 -18.24 16.46
N PHE A 39 4.80 -17.38 15.51
CA PHE A 39 3.58 -16.58 15.52
C PHE A 39 2.49 -17.24 14.66
N SER A 40 1.26 -17.34 15.20
CA SER A 40 0.10 -17.78 14.41
C SER A 40 -0.58 -16.58 13.76
N PHE A 41 -0.61 -16.57 12.44
CA PHE A 41 -1.28 -15.54 11.65
C PHE A 41 -2.75 -15.86 11.35
N GLU A 42 -3.26 -17.00 11.82
CA GLU A 42 -4.61 -17.47 11.49
C GLU A 42 -5.70 -16.47 11.93
N ALA A 43 -5.61 -16.00 13.17
CA ALA A 43 -6.53 -14.99 13.69
C ALA A 43 -6.38 -13.64 12.97
N ALA A 44 -5.16 -13.29 12.56
CA ALA A 44 -4.85 -12.08 11.83
C ALA A 44 -5.48 -12.08 10.43
N PHE A 45 -5.35 -13.19 9.71
CA PHE A 45 -5.98 -13.33 8.39
C PHE A 45 -7.50 -13.39 8.48
N ALA A 46 -8.05 -13.94 9.55
CA ALA A 46 -9.50 -13.95 9.79
C ALA A 46 -10.07 -12.54 10.11
N ALA A 47 -9.27 -11.67 10.73
CA ALA A 47 -9.66 -10.28 11.01
C ALA A 47 -9.63 -9.36 9.78
N GLY A 48 -8.92 -9.76 8.72
CA GLY A 48 -8.92 -9.05 7.43
C GLY A 48 -8.39 -7.62 7.49
N TYR A 49 -9.07 -6.71 6.81
CA TYR A 49 -8.68 -5.31 6.60
C TYR A 49 -8.35 -4.55 7.90
N ASP A 50 -9.16 -4.67 8.94
CA ASP A 50 -8.96 -3.95 10.20
C ASP A 50 -7.64 -4.32 10.88
N PHE A 51 -7.25 -5.58 10.80
CA PHE A 51 -5.99 -6.04 11.36
C PHE A 51 -4.78 -5.49 10.59
N PHE A 52 -4.81 -5.58 9.26
CA PHE A 52 -3.70 -5.09 8.43
C PHE A 52 -3.59 -3.58 8.47
N SER A 53 -4.70 -2.86 8.50
CA SER A 53 -4.72 -1.42 8.70
C SER A 53 -4.11 -1.01 10.03
N THR A 54 -4.43 -1.70 11.12
CA THR A 54 -3.87 -1.45 12.44
C THR A 54 -2.35 -1.70 12.48
N ILE A 55 -1.87 -2.78 11.89
CA ILE A 55 -0.43 -3.05 11.77
C ILE A 55 0.25 -1.96 10.94
N PHE A 56 -0.34 -1.59 9.83
CA PHE A 56 0.22 -0.58 8.95
C PHE A 56 0.31 0.79 9.65
N GLU A 57 -0.73 1.19 10.39
CA GLU A 57 -0.70 2.38 11.25
C GLU A 57 0.43 2.32 12.28
N TYR A 58 0.59 1.18 12.94
CA TYR A 58 1.67 0.99 13.90
C TYR A 58 3.04 1.14 13.26
N LEU A 59 3.26 0.51 12.10
CA LEU A 59 4.52 0.61 11.36
C LEU A 59 4.83 2.05 10.91
N ILE A 60 3.84 2.77 10.41
CA ILE A 60 3.98 4.18 10.03
C ILE A 60 4.33 5.03 11.25
N LYS A 61 3.66 4.81 12.38
CA LYS A 61 3.89 5.55 13.61
C LYS A 61 5.29 5.29 14.19
N ASP A 62 5.72 4.02 14.21
CA ASP A 62 7.08 3.64 14.66
C ASP A 62 8.16 4.20 13.75
N TYR A 63 7.97 4.10 12.44
CA TYR A 63 8.88 4.65 11.44
C TYR A 63 9.03 6.17 11.56
N ASN A 64 7.94 6.88 11.86
CA ASN A 64 7.91 8.32 12.07
C ASN A 64 8.64 8.74 13.34
N SER A 65 8.47 7.98 14.42
CA SER A 65 9.09 8.27 15.71
C SER A 65 10.62 8.15 15.65
N ASN A 66 11.13 7.24 14.82
CA ASN A 66 12.55 6.93 14.69
C ASN A 66 13.26 7.71 13.56
N GLY A 67 12.51 8.34 12.66
CA GLY A 67 13.03 8.95 11.43
C GLY A 67 13.28 10.46 11.47
N GLY A 68 12.97 11.17 12.56
CA GLY A 68 13.28 12.60 12.78
C GLY A 68 12.66 13.57 11.77
N GLY A 69 11.58 13.23 11.11
CA GLY A 69 10.98 14.04 10.05
C GLY A 69 9.48 14.29 10.21
N ASN A 70 8.98 15.28 9.48
CA ASN A 70 7.61 15.78 9.43
C ASN A 70 6.58 14.78 8.88
N TYR A 71 6.53 13.57 9.38
CA TYR A 71 5.77 12.46 8.80
C TYR A 71 4.28 12.46 9.14
N ALA A 72 3.83 13.35 10.03
CA ALA A 72 2.42 13.58 10.26
C ALA A 72 1.65 14.05 9.00
N GLU A 73 2.41 14.47 7.97
CA GLU A 73 1.85 14.97 6.70
C GLU A 73 1.28 13.87 5.78
N TYR A 74 1.57 12.59 6.05
CA TYR A 74 1.24 11.50 5.11
C TYR A 74 0.22 10.49 5.64
N TYR A 75 -0.33 10.74 6.82
CA TYR A 75 -1.23 9.79 7.45
C TYR A 75 -2.65 10.34 7.58
N THR A 76 -3.59 9.69 6.90
CA THR A 76 -5.02 9.92 7.07
C THR A 76 -5.56 8.94 8.11
N PRO A 77 -6.23 9.39 9.19
CA PRO A 77 -6.81 8.48 10.16
C PRO A 77 -7.79 7.49 9.51
N HIS A 78 -7.65 6.22 9.83
CA HIS A 78 -8.46 5.14 9.25
C HIS A 78 -9.98 5.39 9.39
N ALA A 79 -10.43 5.88 10.55
CA ALA A 79 -11.84 6.20 10.77
C ALA A 79 -12.39 7.23 9.78
N ILE A 80 -11.58 8.24 9.41
CA ILE A 80 -11.96 9.25 8.41
C ILE A 80 -12.04 8.61 7.02
N ALA A 81 -11.04 7.80 6.67
CA ALA A 81 -11.01 7.10 5.40
C ALA A 81 -12.21 6.17 5.23
N SER A 82 -12.58 5.43 6.28
CA SER A 82 -13.76 4.56 6.28
C SER A 82 -15.07 5.34 6.10
N ILE A 83 -15.23 6.47 6.78
CA ILE A 83 -16.43 7.32 6.61
C ILE A 83 -16.49 7.85 5.16
N MET A 84 -15.38 8.31 4.60
CA MET A 84 -15.35 8.79 3.21
C MET A 84 -15.71 7.69 2.22
N ALA A 85 -15.18 6.48 2.40
CA ALA A 85 -15.50 5.33 1.57
C ALA A 85 -17.01 4.98 1.62
N GLN A 86 -17.60 4.94 2.81
CA GLN A 86 -19.03 4.69 3.00
C GLN A 86 -19.92 5.77 2.41
N LEU A 87 -19.47 7.01 2.34
CA LEU A 87 -20.21 8.10 1.69
C LEU A 87 -20.16 8.01 0.17
N LEU A 88 -19.12 7.40 -0.40
CA LEU A 88 -18.93 7.25 -1.85
C LEU A 88 -19.62 6.00 -2.41
N VAL A 89 -19.68 4.94 -1.63
CA VAL A 89 -20.19 3.63 -2.07
C VAL A 89 -21.29 3.17 -1.13
N ASP A 90 -22.51 3.04 -1.64
CA ASP A 90 -23.63 2.47 -0.90
C ASP A 90 -23.44 0.95 -0.75
N GLU A 91 -23.59 0.42 0.47
CA GLU A 91 -23.48 -1.01 0.75
C GLU A 91 -24.51 -1.87 -0.02
N SER A 92 -25.59 -1.25 -0.49
CA SER A 92 -26.61 -1.93 -1.30
C SER A 92 -26.23 -2.08 -2.78
N GLU A 93 -25.17 -1.42 -3.24
CA GLU A 93 -24.72 -1.48 -4.63
C GLU A 93 -23.77 -2.66 -4.86
N ASP A 94 -24.11 -3.56 -5.77
CA ASP A 94 -23.22 -4.63 -6.24
C ASP A 94 -22.23 -4.09 -7.29
N VAL A 95 -21.28 -3.27 -6.83
CA VAL A 95 -20.29 -2.60 -7.68
C VAL A 95 -19.19 -3.59 -8.07
N LYS A 96 -18.92 -3.75 -9.37
CA LYS A 96 -17.92 -4.69 -9.88
C LYS A 96 -17.11 -4.10 -11.03
N SER A 97 -15.85 -4.52 -11.10
CA SER A 97 -14.93 -4.18 -12.19
C SER A 97 -14.72 -2.68 -12.38
N VAL A 98 -14.66 -1.94 -11.28
CA VAL A 98 -14.48 -0.49 -11.27
C VAL A 98 -13.04 -0.07 -11.05
N THR A 99 -12.75 1.16 -11.40
CA THR A 99 -11.45 1.79 -11.25
C THR A 99 -11.51 2.89 -10.19
N CYS A 100 -10.59 2.82 -9.22
CA CYS A 100 -10.45 3.81 -8.16
C CYS A 100 -9.13 4.56 -8.35
N TYR A 101 -9.14 5.88 -8.18
CA TYR A 101 -7.94 6.69 -8.35
C TYR A 101 -7.73 7.65 -7.19
N ASP A 102 -6.48 7.71 -6.73
CA ASP A 102 -6.01 8.71 -5.77
C ASP A 102 -4.81 9.47 -6.38
N PRO A 103 -4.98 10.77 -6.71
CA PRO A 103 -3.94 11.60 -7.32
C PRO A 103 -2.84 12.06 -6.36
N SER A 104 -3.01 11.86 -5.05
CA SER A 104 -2.07 12.21 -4.00
C SER A 104 -2.07 11.18 -2.87
N ALA A 105 -1.87 9.93 -3.27
CA ALA A 105 -2.22 8.74 -2.51
C ALA A 105 -1.52 8.59 -1.16
N GLY A 106 -0.37 9.24 -0.94
CA GLY A 106 0.40 9.03 0.28
C GLY A 106 0.69 7.54 0.48
N THR A 107 0.29 7.01 1.63
CA THR A 107 0.40 5.58 1.94
C THR A 107 -0.82 4.74 1.50
N GLY A 108 -1.78 5.36 0.81
CA GLY A 108 -2.94 4.71 0.21
C GLY A 108 -4.14 4.50 1.14
N THR A 109 -4.16 5.12 2.32
CA THR A 109 -5.21 4.88 3.32
C THR A 109 -6.62 5.13 2.76
N LEU A 110 -6.82 6.24 2.02
CA LEU A 110 -8.13 6.58 1.43
C LEU A 110 -8.57 5.58 0.37
N VAL A 111 -7.71 5.34 -0.62
CA VAL A 111 -8.06 4.50 -1.75
C VAL A 111 -8.19 3.02 -1.37
N ILE A 112 -7.46 2.56 -0.35
CA ILE A 112 -7.60 1.19 0.18
C ILE A 112 -8.89 1.05 0.99
N ALA A 113 -9.28 2.06 1.79
CA ALA A 113 -10.57 2.06 2.47
C ALA A 113 -11.74 2.02 1.46
N LEU A 114 -11.64 2.78 0.36
CA LEU A 114 -12.60 2.75 -0.74
C LEU A 114 -12.65 1.35 -1.40
N ALA A 115 -11.49 0.79 -1.70
CA ALA A 115 -11.39 -0.54 -2.30
C ALA A 115 -11.97 -1.63 -1.38
N HIS A 116 -11.78 -1.51 -0.08
CA HIS A 116 -12.37 -2.41 0.91
C HIS A 116 -13.91 -2.30 0.91
N GLN A 117 -14.47 -1.08 0.85
CA GLN A 117 -15.90 -0.85 0.80
C GLN A 117 -16.56 -1.45 -0.47
N ILE A 118 -15.85 -1.42 -1.60
CA ILE A 118 -16.30 -2.02 -2.88
C ILE A 118 -16.09 -3.55 -2.89
N GLY A 119 -15.08 -4.03 -2.17
CA GLY A 119 -14.50 -5.36 -2.24
C GLY A 119 -13.23 -5.35 -3.10
N GLU A 120 -12.12 -5.77 -2.53
CA GLU A 120 -10.76 -5.66 -3.10
C GLU A 120 -10.61 -6.33 -4.47
N GLN A 121 -11.39 -7.38 -4.73
CA GLN A 121 -11.38 -8.10 -6.01
C GLN A 121 -12.29 -7.49 -7.06
N ASN A 122 -13.14 -6.54 -6.67
CA ASN A 122 -14.11 -5.89 -7.55
C ASN A 122 -13.59 -4.57 -8.13
N CYS A 123 -12.42 -4.11 -7.70
CA CYS A 123 -11.85 -2.85 -8.17
C CYS A 123 -10.37 -2.98 -8.51
N THR A 124 -9.89 -2.07 -9.36
CA THR A 124 -8.48 -1.84 -9.62
C THR A 124 -8.10 -0.45 -9.15
N VAL A 125 -7.07 -0.39 -8.31
CA VAL A 125 -6.59 0.87 -7.74
C VAL A 125 -5.47 1.45 -8.61
N PHE A 126 -5.60 2.73 -8.89
CA PHE A 126 -4.62 3.57 -9.57
C PHE A 126 -4.19 4.67 -8.62
N THR A 127 -2.91 4.95 -8.54
CA THR A 127 -2.40 5.98 -7.63
C THR A 127 -1.26 6.75 -8.25
N GLN A 128 -1.11 7.98 -7.80
CA GLN A 128 0.07 8.77 -8.08
C GLN A 128 0.44 9.60 -6.85
N ASP A 129 1.73 9.61 -6.49
CA ASP A 129 2.24 10.45 -5.41
C ASP A 129 3.66 10.91 -5.73
N ILE A 130 4.03 12.10 -5.26
CA ILE A 130 5.37 12.65 -5.48
C ILE A 130 6.43 11.96 -4.63
N SER A 131 6.05 11.38 -3.50
CA SER A 131 6.93 10.77 -2.52
C SER A 131 7.25 9.32 -2.88
N ASP A 132 8.51 9.02 -3.13
CA ASP A 132 9.01 7.66 -3.33
C ASP A 132 8.77 6.75 -2.11
N LYS A 133 8.98 7.31 -0.90
CA LYS A 133 8.73 6.58 0.35
C LYS A 133 7.26 6.21 0.51
N SER A 134 6.36 7.15 0.24
CA SER A 134 4.92 6.91 0.31
C SER A 134 4.49 5.85 -0.71
N SER A 135 5.00 5.93 -1.93
CA SER A 135 4.72 4.93 -2.98
C SER A 135 5.19 3.52 -2.58
N THR A 136 6.37 3.41 -1.95
CA THR A 136 6.87 2.13 -1.43
C THR A 136 5.98 1.56 -0.32
N MET A 137 5.56 2.41 0.62
CA MET A 137 4.66 2.01 1.71
C MET A 137 3.27 1.65 1.18
N LEU A 138 2.77 2.38 0.19
CA LEU A 138 1.53 2.06 -0.50
C LEU A 138 1.58 0.68 -1.17
N MET A 139 2.67 0.35 -1.86
CA MET A 139 2.83 -0.98 -2.47
C MET A 139 2.77 -2.11 -1.41
N LEU A 140 3.42 -1.90 -0.26
CA LEU A 140 3.32 -2.84 0.86
C LEU A 140 1.88 -2.95 1.38
N ASN A 141 1.19 -1.82 1.52
CA ASN A 141 -0.19 -1.76 1.98
C ASN A 141 -1.14 -2.51 1.01
N LEU A 142 -0.97 -2.34 -0.30
CA LEU A 142 -1.72 -3.09 -1.32
C LEU A 142 -1.51 -4.61 -1.21
N ILE A 143 -0.27 -5.06 -0.99
CA ILE A 143 0.03 -6.49 -0.80
C ILE A 143 -0.67 -7.04 0.44
N LEU A 144 -0.56 -6.34 1.57
CA LEU A 144 -1.17 -6.76 2.83
C LEU A 144 -2.70 -6.86 2.72
N ASN A 145 -3.32 -6.03 1.87
CA ASN A 145 -4.75 -6.03 1.61
C ASN A 145 -5.16 -6.87 0.38
N SER A 146 -4.33 -7.83 -0.05
CA SER A 146 -4.61 -8.76 -1.16
C SER A 146 -4.87 -8.08 -2.52
N MET A 147 -4.35 -6.87 -2.71
CA MET A 147 -4.53 -6.04 -3.92
C MET A 147 -3.27 -6.00 -4.80
N SER A 148 -2.49 -7.08 -4.84
CA SER A 148 -1.25 -7.16 -5.63
C SER A 148 -1.47 -6.91 -7.13
N HIS A 149 -2.66 -7.14 -7.65
CA HIS A 149 -3.04 -6.85 -9.03
C HIS A 149 -2.98 -5.35 -9.38
N SER A 150 -3.05 -4.47 -8.38
CA SER A 150 -2.98 -3.00 -8.56
C SER A 150 -1.55 -2.43 -8.48
N LEU A 151 -0.54 -3.23 -8.15
CA LEU A 151 0.84 -2.75 -7.94
C LEU A 151 1.44 -2.03 -9.16
N THR A 152 1.12 -2.49 -10.36
CA THR A 152 1.60 -1.88 -11.62
C THR A 152 1.01 -0.50 -11.90
N HIS A 153 -0.01 -0.10 -11.14
CA HIS A 153 -0.70 1.19 -11.27
C HIS A 153 -0.29 2.20 -10.18
N VAL A 154 0.70 1.85 -9.36
CA VAL A 154 1.31 2.78 -8.40
C VAL A 154 2.41 3.56 -9.12
N ILE A 155 2.19 4.87 -9.29
CA ILE A 155 3.11 5.74 -10.01
C ILE A 155 3.72 6.78 -9.08
N GLN A 156 5.05 6.83 -9.03
CA GLN A 156 5.75 7.92 -8.35
C GLN A 156 5.90 9.10 -9.32
N GLY A 157 5.41 10.27 -8.91
CA GLY A 157 5.53 11.48 -9.72
C GLY A 157 4.59 12.61 -9.31
N ASN A 158 4.89 13.82 -9.77
CA ASN A 158 4.08 15.00 -9.51
C ASN A 158 2.84 15.02 -10.42
N THR A 159 1.69 14.75 -9.85
CA THR A 159 0.40 14.61 -10.54
C THR A 159 0.00 15.91 -11.28
N LEU A 160 0.25 17.07 -10.67
CA LEU A 160 -0.13 18.35 -11.26
C LEU A 160 0.72 18.73 -12.47
N LYS A 161 2.00 18.36 -12.46
CA LYS A 161 2.92 18.68 -13.57
C LYS A 161 2.93 17.58 -14.64
N HIS A 162 2.85 16.33 -14.20
CA HIS A 162 3.00 15.16 -15.05
C HIS A 162 1.98 14.08 -14.64
N PRO A 163 0.71 14.22 -15.02
CA PRO A 163 -0.27 13.14 -14.82
C PRO A 163 0.09 11.97 -15.73
N TYR A 164 0.36 10.81 -15.12
CA TYR A 164 0.80 9.62 -15.86
C TYR A 164 -0.34 8.70 -16.28
N HIS A 165 -1.45 8.69 -15.54
CA HIS A 165 -2.60 7.87 -15.92
C HIS A 165 -3.36 8.52 -17.09
N LYS A 166 -3.09 8.02 -18.30
CA LYS A 166 -3.63 8.53 -19.57
C LYS A 166 -4.19 7.41 -20.44
N GLU A 167 -5.12 7.77 -21.28
CA GLU A 167 -5.62 6.97 -22.40
C GLU A 167 -5.33 7.75 -23.69
N GLY A 168 -4.26 7.35 -24.42
CA GLY A 168 -3.74 8.11 -25.54
C GLY A 168 -3.18 9.47 -25.09
N HIS A 169 -3.78 10.56 -25.57
CA HIS A 169 -3.38 11.94 -25.22
C HIS A 169 -4.22 12.56 -24.10
N GLU A 170 -5.32 11.91 -23.70
CA GLU A 170 -6.24 12.44 -22.70
C GLU A 170 -5.95 11.83 -21.31
N LEU A 171 -6.43 12.50 -20.26
CA LEU A 171 -6.42 11.93 -18.91
C LEU A 171 -7.40 10.77 -18.86
N ARG A 172 -6.97 9.68 -18.23
CA ARG A 172 -7.84 8.54 -17.97
C ARG A 172 -8.98 8.96 -17.04
N LYS A 173 -10.17 8.46 -17.32
CA LYS A 173 -11.35 8.58 -16.46
C LYS A 173 -11.42 7.40 -15.53
N PHE A 174 -11.89 7.65 -14.31
CA PHE A 174 -12.05 6.64 -13.26
C PHE A 174 -13.48 6.68 -12.73
N ASP A 175 -13.94 5.54 -12.23
CA ASP A 175 -15.27 5.42 -11.65
C ASP A 175 -15.37 6.14 -10.32
N TYR A 176 -14.29 6.05 -9.51
CA TYR A 176 -14.14 6.74 -8.23
C TYR A 176 -12.81 7.47 -8.14
N ILE A 177 -12.84 8.66 -7.54
CA ILE A 177 -11.65 9.48 -7.25
C ILE A 177 -11.75 9.96 -5.79
N VAL A 178 -10.67 9.79 -5.01
CA VAL A 178 -10.58 10.19 -3.60
C VAL A 178 -9.42 11.13 -3.36
#